data_626ca6699c1d9ccb8fd88a565e98ac2b
#
_entry.id   626ca6699c1d9ccb8fd88a565e98ac2b
#
_cell.length_a   1.000
_cell.length_b   1.000
_cell.length_c   1.000
_cell.angle_alpha   90.00
_cell.angle_beta   90.00
_cell.angle_gamma   90.00
#
_symmetry.space_group_name_H-M   'P 1'
#
loop_
_entity.id
_entity.type
_entity.pdbx_description
1 polymer ?
#
loop_
_entity_poly.entity_id
_entity_poly.type
_entity_poly.pdbx_seq_one_letter_code
_entity_poly.pdbx_strand_id
1 'polypeptide(L)'
;MGILGCPNLPASPSDENYAWMGHESEENNQTSRGCIFVASKGGGCYQLPLYPPDDDGEEKDDIDRSTVGATKLQVTANDGKGNIPLSGARFCVGVESYSDPEGKVTAIAKTIHGELDEKGDILHTRRMDSQVKYGVVARGGAEYVTRLPKKEYVEWIWDHASGRIVIEEAGGTQTDTNGGLINYGLGAKMDKDVDGILISSGGAFHDSLLNAYEEQEKERSGD
;
A
#
# COMPACT_ATOMS: atom_id res chain seq x y z
N MET A 1 14.13 -4.47 9.45
CA MET A 1 13.46 -5.48 8.63
C MET A 1 11.97 -5.36 8.86
N GLY A 2 11.17 -5.46 7.79
CA GLY A 2 9.71 -5.53 7.82
C GLY A 2 9.23 -6.80 7.12
N ILE A 3 8.20 -7.43 7.69
CA ILE A 3 7.58 -8.63 7.14
C ILE A 3 6.06 -8.46 7.21
N LEU A 4 5.37 -8.69 6.09
CA LEU A 4 3.90 -8.66 6.01
C LEU A 4 3.42 -9.99 5.43
N GLY A 5 2.60 -10.72 6.17
CA GLY A 5 1.92 -11.92 5.70
C GLY A 5 0.56 -11.57 5.11
N CYS A 6 0.31 -11.94 3.87
CA CYS A 6 -0.91 -11.62 3.13
C CYS A 6 -1.52 -12.88 2.50
N PRO A 7 -2.27 -13.67 3.29
CA PRO A 7 -2.73 -15.00 2.86
C PRO A 7 -3.73 -14.96 1.70
N ASN A 8 -4.40 -13.83 1.48
CA ASN A 8 -5.44 -13.70 0.45
C ASN A 8 -4.98 -12.94 -0.81
N LEU A 9 -3.74 -12.40 -0.80
CA LEU A 9 -3.20 -11.79 -2.00
C LEU A 9 -2.65 -12.84 -2.96
N PRO A 10 -2.56 -12.50 -4.28
CA PRO A 10 -1.87 -13.34 -5.25
C PRO A 10 -0.43 -13.65 -4.83
N ALA A 11 -0.03 -14.89 -5.06
CA ALA A 11 1.33 -15.35 -4.78
C ALA A 11 2.36 -14.68 -5.70
N SER A 12 1.97 -14.28 -6.91
CA SER A 12 2.84 -13.55 -7.86
C SER A 12 2.36 -12.11 -8.07
N PRO A 13 3.28 -11.11 -8.14
CA PRO A 13 2.93 -9.75 -8.50
C PRO A 13 2.54 -9.59 -9.97
N SER A 14 2.89 -10.54 -10.84
CA SER A 14 2.60 -10.52 -12.28
C SER A 14 1.20 -11.01 -12.65
N ASP A 15 0.42 -11.50 -11.71
CA ASP A 15 -0.96 -11.91 -11.95
C ASP A 15 -1.87 -10.70 -12.14
N GLU A 16 -1.78 -10.07 -13.32
CA GLU A 16 -2.59 -8.91 -13.71
C GLU A 16 -4.09 -9.22 -13.77
N ASN A 17 -4.44 -10.49 -14.00
CA ASN A 17 -5.82 -10.98 -14.00
C ASN A 17 -6.41 -11.17 -12.61
N TYR A 18 -5.68 -10.86 -11.57
CA TYR A 18 -6.27 -10.77 -10.26
C TYR A 18 -7.23 -9.59 -10.28
N ALA A 19 -8.44 -9.93 -10.71
CA ALA A 19 -9.59 -9.12 -10.41
C ALA A 19 -9.51 -8.78 -8.92
N TRP A 20 -9.11 -7.59 -8.65
CA TRP A 20 -9.10 -7.00 -7.35
C TRP A 20 -10.50 -7.16 -6.81
N MET A 21 -10.67 -8.11 -5.89
CA MET A 21 -11.88 -8.34 -5.15
C MET A 21 -12.96 -9.21 -5.76
N GLY A 22 -13.09 -10.41 -5.21
CA GLY A 22 -14.36 -11.11 -5.03
C GLY A 22 -15.01 -11.69 -6.27
N HIS A 23 -14.40 -11.68 -7.41
CA HIS A 23 -14.81 -12.57 -8.48
C HIS A 23 -14.07 -13.88 -8.29
N GLU A 24 -14.77 -14.83 -7.71
CA GLU A 24 -14.44 -16.25 -7.75
C GLU A 24 -14.32 -16.65 -9.21
N SER A 25 -13.11 -16.69 -9.73
CA SER A 25 -12.86 -17.56 -10.87
C SER A 25 -13.00 -18.98 -10.35
N GLU A 26 -13.92 -19.74 -10.88
CA GLU A 26 -14.22 -21.11 -10.46
C GLU A 26 -13.03 -22.10 -10.59
N GLU A 27 -11.91 -21.65 -11.10
CA GLU A 27 -10.64 -22.39 -11.11
C GLU A 27 -9.71 -21.87 -10.00
N ASN A 28 -10.15 -22.02 -8.76
CA ASN A 28 -9.36 -21.75 -7.58
C ASN A 28 -8.25 -22.79 -7.40
N ASN A 29 -7.13 -22.58 -8.05
CA ASN A 29 -5.91 -23.24 -7.65
C ASN A 29 -5.43 -22.58 -6.34
N GLN A 30 -5.65 -23.21 -5.20
CA GLN A 30 -5.32 -22.73 -3.86
C GLN A 30 -3.83 -22.37 -3.72
N THR A 31 -2.98 -22.90 -4.59
CA THR A 31 -1.55 -22.64 -4.67
C THR A 31 -1.18 -21.27 -5.22
N SER A 32 -2.12 -20.55 -5.86
CA SER A 32 -1.89 -19.20 -6.42
C SER A 32 -2.15 -18.06 -5.45
N ARG A 33 -2.60 -18.34 -4.22
CA ARG A 33 -2.92 -17.35 -3.20
C ARG A 33 -1.96 -17.42 -2.02
N GLY A 34 -1.75 -16.28 -1.42
CA GLY A 34 -0.90 -16.10 -0.26
C GLY A 34 0.52 -15.67 -0.63
N CYS A 35 0.93 -14.54 -0.08
CA CYS A 35 2.29 -14.06 -0.22
C CYS A 35 2.80 -13.45 1.08
N ILE A 36 4.13 -13.32 1.13
CA ILE A 36 4.85 -12.66 2.20
C ILE A 36 5.68 -11.54 1.56
N PHE A 37 5.57 -10.33 2.07
CA PHE A 37 6.48 -9.24 1.74
C PHE A 37 7.59 -9.20 2.78
N VAL A 38 8.82 -9.14 2.32
CA VAL A 38 10.02 -9.06 3.16
C VAL A 38 10.88 -7.91 2.67
N ALA A 39 11.27 -7.03 3.59
CA ALA A 39 12.14 -5.91 3.29
C ALA A 39 13.18 -5.70 4.41
N SER A 40 14.37 -5.31 4.03
CA SER A 40 15.42 -4.92 4.98
C SER A 40 16.12 -3.67 4.49
N LYS A 41 16.51 -2.78 5.40
CA LYS A 41 17.15 -1.51 5.05
C LYS A 41 18.39 -1.73 4.20
N GLY A 42 18.37 -1.19 2.97
CA GLY A 42 19.43 -1.35 1.98
C GLY A 42 19.46 -2.71 1.28
N GLY A 43 18.55 -3.62 1.61
CA GLY A 43 18.44 -4.96 1.01
C GLY A 43 17.37 -5.08 -0.07
N GLY A 44 16.51 -4.08 -0.19
CA GLY A 44 15.36 -4.09 -1.08
C GLY A 44 14.13 -4.76 -0.47
N CYS A 45 13.06 -4.77 -1.27
CA CYS A 45 11.78 -5.39 -0.95
C CYS A 45 11.51 -6.58 -1.88
N TYR A 46 11.02 -7.68 -1.31
CA TYR A 46 10.73 -8.91 -2.04
C TYR A 46 9.35 -9.44 -1.68
N GLN A 47 8.68 -10.05 -2.65
CA GLN A 47 7.50 -10.86 -2.45
C GLN A 47 7.87 -12.34 -2.62
N LEU A 48 7.43 -13.17 -1.68
CA LEU A 48 7.56 -14.63 -1.73
C LEU A 48 6.17 -15.25 -1.69
N PRO A 49 5.94 -16.40 -2.33
CA PRO A 49 4.72 -17.17 -2.12
C PRO A 49 4.63 -17.62 -0.66
N LEU A 50 3.45 -17.57 -0.08
CA LEU A 50 3.20 -18.07 1.29
C LEU A 50 3.32 -19.61 1.33
N TYR A 51 2.87 -20.24 0.24
CA TYR A 51 2.99 -21.68 0.01
C TYR A 51 3.93 -21.85 -1.18
N PRO A 52 5.19 -22.23 -0.96
CA PRO A 52 6.09 -22.53 -2.06
C PRO A 52 5.48 -23.66 -2.91
N PRO A 53 5.71 -23.67 -4.23
CA PRO A 53 5.28 -24.78 -5.08
C PRO A 53 5.81 -26.09 -4.48
N ASP A 54 4.97 -27.13 -4.52
CA ASP A 54 5.32 -28.44 -4.00
C ASP A 54 6.66 -28.87 -4.61
N ASP A 55 7.59 -29.17 -3.75
CA ASP A 55 8.85 -29.78 -4.11
C ASP A 55 8.49 -31.16 -4.65
N ASP A 56 8.84 -31.47 -5.87
CA ASP A 56 8.55 -32.72 -6.57
C ASP A 56 9.26 -33.96 -5.93
N GLY A 57 9.62 -33.82 -4.65
CA GLY A 57 10.06 -34.93 -3.80
C GLY A 57 11.50 -35.37 -4.00
N GLU A 58 12.29 -34.66 -4.78
CA GLU A 58 13.73 -34.87 -4.81
C GLU A 58 14.38 -34.06 -3.68
N GLU A 59 14.92 -34.74 -2.68
CA GLU A 59 15.79 -34.14 -1.64
C GLU A 59 16.99 -33.47 -2.31
N LYS A 60 16.89 -32.16 -2.54
CA LYS A 60 18.04 -31.33 -2.89
C LYS A 60 18.58 -30.72 -1.62
N ASP A 61 19.65 -31.32 -1.13
CA ASP A 61 20.26 -31.06 0.19
C ASP A 61 20.78 -29.61 0.42
N ASP A 62 20.75 -28.70 -0.57
CA ASP A 62 21.36 -27.39 -0.48
C ASP A 62 20.54 -26.23 -1.11
N ILE A 63 19.25 -26.35 -1.27
CA ILE A 63 18.45 -25.21 -1.75
C ILE A 63 18.11 -24.34 -0.56
N ASP A 64 18.64 -23.12 -0.58
CA ASP A 64 18.16 -22.03 0.30
C ASP A 64 16.69 -21.72 -0.01
N ARG A 65 15.79 -22.42 0.67
CA ARG A 65 14.33 -22.28 0.53
C ARG A 65 13.85 -20.87 0.85
N SER A 66 14.68 -20.02 1.46
CA SER A 66 14.32 -18.64 1.81
C SER A 66 14.17 -17.72 0.60
N THR A 67 14.68 -18.12 -0.57
CA THR A 67 14.65 -17.30 -1.80
C THR A 67 13.89 -17.93 -2.97
N VAL A 68 13.40 -19.16 -2.81
CA VAL A 68 12.65 -19.85 -3.87
C VAL A 68 11.35 -19.09 -4.18
N GLY A 69 11.23 -18.62 -5.41
CA GLY A 69 10.09 -17.85 -5.88
C GLY A 69 10.07 -16.38 -5.39
N ALA A 70 11.18 -15.90 -4.80
CA ALA A 70 11.27 -14.49 -4.40
C ALA A 70 11.32 -13.56 -5.61
N THR A 71 10.40 -12.61 -5.66
CA THR A 71 10.36 -11.56 -6.69
C THR A 71 10.74 -10.24 -6.06
N LYS A 72 11.78 -9.58 -6.58
CA LYS A 72 12.14 -8.23 -6.15
C LYS A 72 11.05 -7.25 -6.58
N LEU A 73 10.60 -6.43 -5.66
CA LEU A 73 9.53 -5.48 -5.87
C LEU A 73 10.05 -4.08 -6.12
N GLN A 74 9.25 -3.35 -6.86
CA GLN A 74 9.41 -1.92 -7.10
C GLN A 74 8.03 -1.29 -7.24
N VAL A 75 7.86 -0.11 -6.64
CA VAL A 75 6.66 0.72 -6.81
C VAL A 75 6.50 1.14 -8.27
N THR A 76 5.30 1.52 -8.67
CA THR A 76 5.07 2.13 -9.98
C THR A 76 5.93 3.39 -10.10
N ALA A 77 6.84 3.42 -11.08
CA ALA A 77 7.68 4.58 -11.28
C ALA A 77 6.85 5.78 -11.76
N ASN A 78 6.98 6.90 -11.09
CA ASN A 78 6.36 8.16 -11.49
C ASN A 78 7.46 9.12 -12.02
N ASP A 79 8.09 8.75 -13.12
CA ASP A 79 9.24 9.45 -13.71
C ASP A 79 8.91 10.36 -14.91
N GLY A 80 7.62 10.53 -15.20
CA GLY A 80 7.17 11.32 -16.34
C GLY A 80 7.36 10.65 -17.72
N LYS A 81 7.77 9.36 -17.76
CA LYS A 81 8.08 8.65 -19.01
C LYS A 81 7.32 7.34 -19.19
N GLY A 82 6.07 7.33 -18.95
CA GLY A 82 5.24 6.13 -19.03
C GLY A 82 4.41 5.94 -17.77
N ASN A 83 4.28 6.98 -17.01
CA ASN A 83 3.62 7.06 -15.73
C ASN A 83 2.12 7.03 -15.87
N ILE A 84 1.50 6.42 -14.89
CA ILE A 84 0.07 6.57 -14.67
C ILE A 84 -0.17 8.05 -14.35
N PRO A 85 -1.00 8.77 -15.13
CA PRO A 85 -1.36 10.14 -14.79
C PRO A 85 -2.06 10.15 -13.42
N LEU A 86 -2.03 11.27 -12.71
CA LEU A 86 -2.70 11.39 -11.40
C LEU A 86 -4.15 10.91 -11.45
N SER A 87 -4.89 11.29 -12.49
CA SER A 87 -6.28 10.87 -12.69
C SER A 87 -6.46 9.35 -12.88
N GLY A 88 -5.45 8.65 -13.35
CA GLY A 88 -5.44 7.20 -13.52
C GLY A 88 -4.82 6.43 -12.37
N ALA A 89 -4.36 7.11 -11.32
CA ALA A 89 -3.74 6.48 -10.17
C ALA A 89 -4.72 5.58 -9.41
N ARG A 90 -4.25 4.41 -9.01
CA ARG A 90 -5.02 3.49 -8.18
C ARG A 90 -4.72 3.78 -6.73
N PHE A 91 -5.73 3.76 -5.87
CA PHE A 91 -5.51 3.95 -4.45
C PHE A 91 -6.16 2.87 -3.60
N CYS A 92 -5.58 2.64 -2.44
CA CYS A 92 -6.09 1.70 -1.47
C CYS A 92 -6.76 2.43 -0.30
N VAL A 93 -7.95 2.01 0.04
CA VAL A 93 -8.71 2.49 1.20
C VAL A 93 -9.21 1.29 2.00
N GLY A 94 -9.48 1.46 3.29
CA GLY A 94 -10.06 0.42 4.12
C GLY A 94 -11.45 0.02 3.65
N VAL A 95 -11.84 -1.22 3.95
CA VAL A 95 -13.18 -1.75 3.68
C VAL A 95 -14.20 -1.15 4.66
N GLU A 96 -13.75 -0.92 5.88
CA GLU A 96 -14.60 -0.47 6.98
C GLU A 96 -15.00 1.01 6.85
N SER A 97 -16.21 1.34 7.29
CA SER A 97 -16.74 2.72 7.25
C SER A 97 -15.91 3.73 8.05
N TYR A 98 -15.17 3.27 9.06
CA TYR A 98 -14.26 4.11 9.85
C TYR A 98 -12.93 4.45 9.13
N SER A 99 -12.69 3.88 7.97
CA SER A 99 -11.47 4.16 7.19
C SER A 99 -11.44 5.58 6.60
N ASP A 100 -12.62 6.21 6.49
CA ASP A 100 -12.77 7.61 6.10
C ASP A 100 -13.84 8.30 6.95
N PRO A 101 -13.62 8.41 8.26
CA PRO A 101 -14.64 8.84 9.22
C PRO A 101 -15.13 10.28 9.01
N GLU A 102 -14.32 11.11 8.39
CA GLU A 102 -14.59 12.53 8.16
C GLU A 102 -14.72 12.89 6.67
N GLY A 103 -14.71 11.90 5.78
CA GLY A 103 -14.74 12.12 4.34
C GLY A 103 -13.47 12.73 3.74
N LYS A 104 -12.39 12.82 4.51
CA LYS A 104 -11.11 13.42 4.09
C LYS A 104 -10.41 12.60 3.01
N VAL A 105 -10.38 11.28 3.16
CA VAL A 105 -9.77 10.36 2.19
C VAL A 105 -10.47 10.48 0.85
N THR A 106 -11.80 10.48 0.86
CA THR A 106 -12.63 10.66 -0.33
C THR A 106 -12.40 12.03 -0.97
N ALA A 107 -12.28 13.10 -0.19
CA ALA A 107 -12.04 14.45 -0.70
C ALA A 107 -10.69 14.55 -1.40
N ILE A 108 -9.61 14.05 -0.79
CA ILE A 108 -8.27 14.02 -1.39
C ILE A 108 -8.28 13.22 -2.70
N ALA A 109 -8.92 12.05 -2.69
CA ALA A 109 -9.02 11.24 -3.89
C ALA A 109 -9.78 11.97 -5.01
N LYS A 110 -10.82 12.74 -4.73
CA LYS A 110 -11.50 13.59 -5.70
C LYS A 110 -10.58 14.69 -6.26
N THR A 111 -9.78 15.32 -5.42
CA THR A 111 -8.79 16.31 -5.87
C THR A 111 -7.78 15.69 -6.84
N ILE A 112 -7.33 14.47 -6.56
CA ILE A 112 -6.33 13.77 -7.40
C ILE A 112 -6.95 13.26 -8.70
N HIS A 113 -8.12 12.64 -8.64
CA HIS A 113 -8.74 11.96 -9.78
C HIS A 113 -9.66 12.85 -10.62
N GLY A 114 -10.30 13.83 -10.00
CA GLY A 114 -11.22 14.77 -10.67
C GLY A 114 -12.55 14.18 -11.12
N GLU A 115 -12.65 12.87 -11.26
CA GLU A 115 -13.81 12.18 -11.80
C GLU A 115 -14.33 11.08 -10.86
N LEU A 116 -15.65 10.88 -10.92
CA LEU A 116 -16.35 9.78 -10.26
C LEU A 116 -16.88 8.84 -11.34
N ASP A 117 -17.12 7.59 -10.98
CA ASP A 117 -17.80 6.65 -11.84
C ASP A 117 -19.32 6.94 -11.93
N GLU A 118 -20.06 6.15 -12.73
CA GLU A 118 -21.50 6.30 -12.90
C GLU A 118 -22.31 6.11 -11.59
N LYS A 119 -21.68 5.49 -10.56
CA LYS A 119 -22.28 5.28 -9.23
C LYS A 119 -21.92 6.37 -8.24
N GLY A 120 -21.05 7.32 -8.65
CA GLY A 120 -20.53 8.36 -7.79
C GLY A 120 -19.36 7.90 -6.93
N ASP A 121 -18.77 6.75 -7.22
CA ASP A 121 -17.56 6.24 -6.59
C ASP A 121 -16.33 6.78 -7.31
N ILE A 122 -15.21 6.84 -6.56
CA ILE A 122 -13.93 7.27 -7.12
C ILE A 122 -13.35 6.15 -7.98
N LEU A 123 -12.95 6.50 -9.20
CA LEU A 123 -12.31 5.57 -10.12
C LEU A 123 -11.06 4.94 -9.50
N HIS A 124 -10.78 3.71 -9.92
CA HIS A 124 -9.55 2.98 -9.54
C HIS A 124 -9.35 2.73 -8.04
N THR A 125 -10.42 2.81 -7.22
CA THR A 125 -10.36 2.48 -5.80
C THR A 125 -10.11 0.99 -5.57
N ARG A 126 -9.20 0.68 -4.64
CA ARG A 126 -8.94 -0.67 -4.12
C ARG A 126 -9.33 -0.71 -2.65
N ARG A 127 -10.31 -1.55 -2.29
CA ARG A 127 -10.76 -1.68 -0.90
C ARG A 127 -10.09 -2.88 -0.26
N MET A 128 -9.33 -2.63 0.79
CA MET A 128 -8.65 -3.67 1.57
C MET A 128 -8.25 -3.15 2.93
N ASP A 129 -8.18 -4.02 3.92
CA ASP A 129 -7.81 -3.65 5.27
C ASP A 129 -6.34 -3.91 5.59
N SER A 130 -5.92 -3.44 6.77
CA SER A 130 -4.62 -3.69 7.36
C SER A 130 -3.43 -3.24 6.52
N GLN A 131 -2.26 -3.73 6.88
CA GLN A 131 -0.97 -3.43 6.22
C GLN A 131 -0.81 -4.04 4.82
N VAL A 132 -1.74 -4.87 4.37
CA VAL A 132 -1.74 -5.37 2.99
C VAL A 132 -1.65 -4.24 1.96
N LYS A 133 -2.22 -3.07 2.26
CA LYS A 133 -2.15 -1.88 1.41
C LYS A 133 -0.73 -1.44 1.09
N TYR A 134 0.17 -1.54 2.07
CA TYR A 134 1.60 -1.26 1.88
C TYR A 134 2.23 -2.21 0.86
N GLY A 135 1.98 -3.50 1.01
CA GLY A 135 2.46 -4.51 0.08
C GLY A 135 1.93 -4.31 -1.34
N VAL A 136 0.67 -3.89 -1.47
CA VAL A 136 0.05 -3.62 -2.76
C VAL A 136 0.70 -2.43 -3.45
N VAL A 137 0.99 -1.34 -2.75
CA VAL A 137 1.73 -0.20 -3.33
C VAL A 137 3.17 -0.61 -3.64
N ALA A 138 3.85 -1.33 -2.74
CA ALA A 138 5.22 -1.78 -2.94
C ALA A 138 5.41 -2.64 -4.20
N ARG A 139 4.41 -3.43 -4.60
CA ARG A 139 4.44 -4.26 -5.82
C ARG A 139 3.87 -3.57 -7.07
N GLY A 140 3.57 -2.27 -7.00
CA GLY A 140 3.00 -1.51 -8.12
C GLY A 140 1.53 -1.81 -8.40
N GLY A 141 0.80 -2.39 -7.45
CA GLY A 141 -0.63 -2.69 -7.56
C GLY A 141 -1.54 -1.49 -7.27
N ALA A 142 -1.02 -0.46 -6.64
CA ALA A 142 -1.66 0.83 -6.42
C ALA A 142 -0.57 1.91 -6.28
N GLU A 143 -0.94 3.17 -6.43
CA GLU A 143 -0.02 4.30 -6.37
C GLU A 143 0.00 4.97 -5.00
N TYR A 144 -1.10 4.89 -4.24
CA TYR A 144 -1.12 5.54 -2.92
C TYR A 144 -2.13 4.95 -1.94
N VAL A 145 -1.91 5.29 -0.68
CA VAL A 145 -2.79 5.07 0.47
C VAL A 145 -2.79 6.34 1.31
N THR A 146 -3.94 6.74 1.80
CA THR A 146 -4.08 7.74 2.84
C THR A 146 -4.69 7.12 4.09
N ARG A 147 -4.09 7.33 5.23
CA ARG A 147 -4.62 6.95 6.53
C ARG A 147 -4.83 8.20 7.36
N LEU A 148 -6.08 8.67 7.42
CA LEU A 148 -6.49 9.88 8.13
C LEU A 148 -7.47 9.49 9.22
N PRO A 149 -6.97 9.19 10.43
CA PRO A 149 -7.81 8.75 11.53
C PRO A 149 -8.69 9.89 12.04
N LYS A 150 -9.66 9.54 12.89
CA LYS A 150 -10.43 10.54 13.65
C LYS A 150 -9.49 11.41 14.46
N LYS A 151 -9.86 12.69 14.61
CA LYS A 151 -9.18 13.59 15.54
C LYS A 151 -9.03 12.92 16.91
N GLU A 152 -7.87 13.08 17.52
CA GLU A 152 -7.50 12.50 18.82
C GLU A 152 -7.23 10.98 18.82
N TYR A 153 -7.43 10.27 17.71
CA TYR A 153 -7.00 8.89 17.61
C TYR A 153 -5.51 8.83 17.29
N VAL A 154 -4.76 8.16 18.14
CA VAL A 154 -3.32 7.94 17.93
C VAL A 154 -3.08 6.51 17.46
N GLU A 155 -2.48 6.39 16.29
CA GLU A 155 -2.18 5.10 15.65
C GLU A 155 -1.18 4.27 16.45
N TRP A 156 -1.27 2.95 16.29
CA TRP A 156 -0.32 2.02 16.85
C TRP A 156 0.86 1.80 15.90
N ILE A 157 2.08 1.76 16.44
CA ILE A 157 3.27 1.61 15.60
C ILE A 157 3.30 0.30 14.82
N TRP A 158 2.76 -0.78 15.38
CA TRP A 158 2.73 -2.09 14.74
C TRP A 158 1.79 -2.19 13.54
N ASP A 159 0.86 -1.24 13.38
CA ASP A 159 -0.01 -1.16 12.22
C ASP A 159 0.68 -0.51 10.99
N HIS A 160 1.89 0.03 11.17
CA HIS A 160 2.54 0.83 10.13
C HIS A 160 4.06 0.59 9.97
N ALA A 161 4.77 0.27 11.04
CA ALA A 161 6.23 0.24 11.03
C ALA A 161 6.84 -0.78 10.05
N SER A 162 6.26 -1.99 9.96
CA SER A 162 6.70 -2.99 8.96
C SER A 162 6.32 -2.59 7.55
N GLY A 163 5.14 -1.97 7.37
CA GLY A 163 4.71 -1.42 6.08
C GLY A 163 5.64 -0.33 5.57
N ARG A 164 6.14 0.53 6.47
CA ARG A 164 7.09 1.59 6.09
C ARG A 164 8.33 1.03 5.41
N ILE A 165 9.02 0.06 6.02
CA ILE A 165 10.24 -0.48 5.45
C ILE A 165 9.96 -1.20 4.12
N VAL A 166 8.79 -1.84 3.97
CA VAL A 166 8.35 -2.47 2.73
C VAL A 166 8.19 -1.43 1.61
N ILE A 167 7.57 -0.29 1.90
CA ILE A 167 7.41 0.82 0.93
C ILE A 167 8.75 1.45 0.58
N GLU A 168 9.55 1.84 1.57
CA GLU A 168 10.83 2.53 1.34
C GLU A 168 11.80 1.67 0.52
N GLU A 169 11.90 0.39 0.81
CA GLU A 169 12.78 -0.54 0.11
C GLU A 169 12.27 -0.95 -1.29
N ALA A 170 11.01 -0.72 -1.56
CA ALA A 170 10.44 -0.82 -2.91
C ALA A 170 10.57 0.49 -3.72
N GLY A 171 11.12 1.56 -3.13
CA GLY A 171 11.31 2.86 -3.77
C GLY A 171 10.16 3.85 -3.61
N GLY A 172 9.18 3.54 -2.75
CA GLY A 172 8.08 4.44 -2.39
C GLY A 172 8.41 5.35 -1.22
N THR A 173 7.41 6.11 -0.79
CA THR A 173 7.55 7.11 0.28
C THR A 173 6.41 7.01 1.27
N GLN A 174 6.74 7.15 2.56
CA GLN A 174 5.78 7.32 3.65
C GLN A 174 6.15 8.54 4.48
N THR A 175 5.19 9.43 4.71
CA THR A 175 5.32 10.60 5.59
C THR A 175 4.10 10.78 6.47
N ASP A 176 4.18 11.68 7.43
CA ASP A 176 2.99 12.32 8.00
C ASP A 176 2.34 13.27 6.98
N THR A 177 1.25 13.91 7.36
CA THR A 177 0.50 14.85 6.54
C THR A 177 1.22 16.18 6.26
N ASN A 178 2.31 16.45 6.97
CA ASN A 178 3.17 17.64 6.77
C ASN A 178 4.43 17.30 5.94
N GLY A 179 4.55 16.06 5.44
CA GLY A 179 5.74 15.59 4.73
C GLY A 179 6.90 15.18 5.64
N GLY A 180 6.68 15.14 6.96
CA GLY A 180 7.66 14.76 7.96
C GLY A 180 7.83 13.24 8.07
N LEU A 181 9.04 12.81 8.48
CA LEU A 181 9.31 11.41 8.75
C LEU A 181 8.69 10.99 10.08
N ILE A 182 7.93 9.92 10.07
CA ILE A 182 7.29 9.37 11.27
C ILE A 182 8.33 8.64 12.12
N ASN A 183 8.37 8.97 13.41
CA ASN A 183 9.24 8.31 14.37
C ASN A 183 8.53 7.11 15.04
N TYR A 184 8.92 5.92 14.69
CA TYR A 184 8.40 4.67 15.27
C TYR A 184 9.11 4.23 16.56
N GLY A 185 10.06 5.01 17.07
CA GLY A 185 10.85 4.68 18.27
C GLY A 185 10.27 5.24 19.59
N LEU A 186 9.09 5.83 19.58
CA LEU A 186 8.50 6.53 20.73
C LEU A 186 7.73 5.61 21.70
N GLY A 187 7.54 4.35 21.36
CA GLY A 187 6.82 3.36 22.17
C GLY A 187 5.74 2.65 21.35
N ALA A 188 4.64 2.23 21.99
CA ALA A 188 3.58 1.47 21.34
C ALA A 188 2.66 2.33 20.46
N LYS A 189 2.54 3.62 20.77
CA LYS A 189 1.77 4.60 20.01
C LYS A 189 2.69 5.50 19.22
N MET A 190 2.20 6.01 18.09
CA MET A 190 2.85 7.09 17.36
C MET A 190 2.87 8.38 18.17
N ASP A 191 3.58 9.37 17.67
CA ASP A 191 3.46 10.73 18.20
C ASP A 191 2.01 11.22 18.02
N LYS A 192 1.48 11.87 19.07
CA LYS A 192 0.15 12.46 19.05
C LYS A 192 0.00 13.59 18.01
N ASP A 193 1.12 14.15 17.57
CA ASP A 193 1.16 15.24 16.60
C ASP A 193 1.18 14.71 15.13
N VAL A 194 1.10 13.39 14.94
CA VAL A 194 0.90 12.74 13.64
C VAL A 194 -0.60 12.65 13.34
N ASP A 195 -1.13 13.60 12.62
CA ASP A 195 -2.56 13.67 12.28
C ASP A 195 -2.99 12.65 11.21
N GLY A 196 -2.04 12.08 10.49
CA GLY A 196 -2.29 11.08 9.46
C GLY A 196 -1.02 10.60 8.77
N ILE A 197 -1.19 9.63 7.90
CA ILE A 197 -0.09 8.97 7.20
C ILE A 197 -0.40 8.95 5.71
N LEU A 198 0.54 9.46 4.91
CA LEU A 198 0.50 9.43 3.46
C LEU A 198 1.55 8.45 2.94
N ILE A 199 1.13 7.53 2.10
CA ILE A 199 1.96 6.49 1.50
C ILE A 199 1.78 6.54 -0.01
N SER A 200 2.87 6.52 -0.77
CA SER A 200 2.76 6.53 -2.22
C SER A 200 3.93 5.83 -2.91
N SER A 201 3.83 5.74 -4.23
CA SER A 201 4.92 5.32 -5.11
C SER A 201 6.10 6.32 -5.16
N GLY A 202 6.06 7.40 -4.36
CA GLY A 202 7.16 8.35 -4.19
C GLY A 202 7.24 9.45 -5.25
N GLY A 203 8.34 10.22 -5.19
CA GLY A 203 8.64 11.29 -6.14
C GLY A 203 7.54 12.37 -6.24
N ALA A 204 7.39 12.94 -7.43
CA ALA A 204 6.41 13.99 -7.71
C ALA A 204 4.96 13.60 -7.40
N PHE A 205 4.64 12.28 -7.37
CA PHE A 205 3.33 11.81 -6.96
C PHE A 205 3.09 12.04 -5.48
N HIS A 206 4.09 11.81 -4.64
CA HIS A 206 3.98 12.06 -3.20
C HIS A 206 3.77 13.54 -2.90
N ASP A 207 4.49 14.42 -3.61
CA ASP A 207 4.32 15.87 -3.51
C ASP A 207 2.90 16.29 -3.89
N SER A 208 2.33 15.69 -4.94
CA SER A 208 0.95 15.93 -5.36
C SER A 208 -0.07 15.47 -4.30
N LEU A 209 0.22 14.36 -3.62
CA LEU A 209 -0.63 13.86 -2.53
C LEU A 209 -0.60 14.78 -1.32
N LEU A 210 0.57 15.31 -0.96
CA LEU A 210 0.73 16.32 0.10
C LEU A 210 -0.03 17.59 -0.25
N ASN A 211 0.11 18.10 -1.47
CA ASN A 211 -0.61 19.28 -1.94
C ASN A 211 -2.13 19.09 -1.91
N ALA A 212 -2.62 17.93 -2.33
CA ALA A 212 -4.05 17.63 -2.28
C ALA A 212 -4.59 17.57 -0.84
N TYR A 213 -3.79 17.06 0.10
CA TYR A 213 -4.14 17.10 1.52
C TYR A 213 -4.21 18.54 2.05
N GLU A 214 -3.20 19.35 1.77
CA GLU A 214 -3.13 20.75 2.20
C GLU A 214 -4.30 21.58 1.64
N GLU A 215 -4.64 21.39 0.37
CA GLU A 215 -5.77 22.06 -0.27
C GLU A 215 -7.09 21.71 0.44
N GLN A 216 -7.31 20.44 0.74
CA GLN A 216 -8.52 20.00 1.43
C GLN A 216 -8.60 20.53 2.88
N GLU A 217 -7.49 20.65 3.59
CA GLU A 217 -7.49 21.21 4.94
C GLU A 217 -7.78 22.73 4.91
N LYS A 218 -7.28 23.47 3.92
CA LYS A 218 -7.61 24.90 3.71
C LYS A 218 -9.11 25.10 3.42
N GLU A 219 -9.67 24.31 2.52
CA GLU A 219 -11.11 24.37 2.21
C GLU A 219 -11.98 24.11 3.45
N ARG A 220 -11.55 23.20 4.34
CA ARG A 220 -12.28 22.85 5.57
C ARG A 220 -12.13 23.88 6.68
N SER A 221 -10.99 24.58 6.75
CA SER A 221 -10.74 25.67 7.72
C SER A 221 -11.42 26.98 7.33
N GLY A 222 -11.80 27.13 6.07
CA GLY A 222 -12.41 28.34 5.54
C GLY A 222 -11.41 29.47 5.29
N ASP A 223 -10.13 29.11 5.16
CA ASP A 223 -9.02 30.01 4.84
C ASP A 223 -8.78 30.12 3.33
#